data_f79fd6676000233ddd76411cd06edb19
#
_entry.id   f79fd6676000233ddd76411cd06edb19
#
_cell.length_a   1.000
_cell.length_b   1.000
_cell.length_c   1.000
_cell.angle_alpha   90.00
_cell.angle_beta   90.00
_cell.angle_gamma   90.00
#
_symmetry.space_group_name_H-M   'P 1'
#
loop_
_entity.id
_entity.type
_entity.pdbx_description
1 polymer ?
#
loop_
_entity_poly.entity_id
_entity_poly.type
_entity_poly.pdbx_seq_one_letter_code
_entity_poly.pdbx_strand_id
1 'polypeptide(L)'
;MTRFEREEWGVIGGGPLQVFDTELGRIGILICYDSEFPLLGRALRDCDIICVPSVTEAMAGYWRVRIGSMARALENQCVTAMSSVVGPAAWSDALGDSFGAGGIFCPPDTGFPETGVLAAGDICVPGWTFAEVDLAQVAHVRAEGVVLNRDHWADQTGRDGTAINVTLR
;
A
#
# COMPACT_ATOMS: atom_id res chain seq x y z
N MET A 1 -8.14 -8.28 -7.23
CA MET A 1 -9.50 -8.84 -7.40
C MET A 1 -9.68 -10.03 -6.50
N THR A 2 -10.68 -9.99 -5.63
CA THR A 2 -11.09 -11.10 -4.78
C THR A 2 -11.76 -12.20 -5.63
N ARG A 3 -11.98 -13.37 -5.02
CA ARG A 3 -12.71 -14.46 -5.67
C ARG A 3 -14.13 -14.03 -6.06
N PHE A 4 -14.83 -13.36 -5.15
CA PHE A 4 -16.20 -12.87 -5.37
C PHE A 4 -16.29 -11.91 -6.56
N GLU A 5 -15.40 -10.92 -6.63
CA GLU A 5 -15.35 -9.98 -7.75
C GLU A 5 -15.14 -10.67 -9.10
N ARG A 6 -14.35 -11.74 -9.13
CA ARG A 6 -14.13 -12.54 -10.36
C ARG A 6 -15.35 -13.36 -10.75
N GLU A 7 -15.91 -14.09 -9.80
CA GLU A 7 -16.94 -15.10 -10.07
C GLU A 7 -18.34 -14.50 -10.21
N GLU A 8 -18.65 -13.47 -9.39
CA GLU A 8 -19.99 -12.87 -9.36
C GLU A 8 -20.08 -11.60 -10.21
N TRP A 9 -19.05 -10.74 -10.18
CA TRP A 9 -19.08 -9.47 -10.90
C TRP A 9 -18.33 -9.51 -12.25
N GLY A 10 -17.67 -10.61 -12.58
CA GLY A 10 -16.92 -10.76 -13.82
C GLY A 10 -15.77 -9.78 -13.98
N VAL A 11 -15.20 -9.26 -12.86
CA VAL A 11 -14.06 -8.34 -12.92
C VAL A 11 -12.85 -9.08 -13.46
N ILE A 12 -12.22 -8.51 -14.47
CA ILE A 12 -11.01 -9.05 -15.11
C ILE A 12 -9.78 -8.22 -14.71
N GLY A 13 -8.59 -8.82 -14.90
CA GLY A 13 -7.32 -8.12 -14.68
C GLY A 13 -7.16 -6.93 -15.61
N GLY A 14 -6.59 -5.85 -15.06
CA GLY A 14 -6.22 -4.67 -15.83
C GLY A 14 -4.95 -4.88 -16.68
N GLY A 15 -4.58 -3.84 -17.41
CA GLY A 15 -3.29 -3.75 -18.09
C GLY A 15 -2.12 -3.46 -17.13
N PRO A 16 -0.95 -3.09 -17.66
CA PRO A 16 0.19 -2.66 -16.85
C PRO A 16 -0.18 -1.51 -15.92
N LEU A 17 0.40 -1.52 -14.72
CA LEU A 17 0.28 -0.39 -13.79
C LEU A 17 0.87 0.87 -14.41
N GLN A 18 0.29 2.02 -14.08
CA GLN A 18 0.70 3.31 -14.58
C GLN A 18 1.34 4.14 -13.47
N VAL A 19 2.32 4.93 -13.84
CA VAL A 19 2.93 5.96 -13.00
C VAL A 19 2.60 7.30 -13.61
N PHE A 20 2.06 8.20 -12.80
CA PHE A 20 1.65 9.54 -13.20
C PHE A 20 2.71 10.54 -12.72
N ASP A 21 3.38 11.22 -13.67
CA ASP A 21 4.26 12.33 -13.36
C ASP A 21 3.41 13.58 -13.12
N THR A 22 3.49 14.13 -11.92
CA THR A 22 2.69 15.27 -11.48
C THR A 22 3.54 16.33 -10.78
N GLU A 23 3.00 17.51 -10.55
CA GLU A 23 3.64 18.57 -9.73
C GLU A 23 3.80 18.13 -8.26
N LEU A 24 3.02 17.14 -7.80
CA LEU A 24 3.10 16.56 -6.46
C LEU A 24 4.04 15.35 -6.38
N GLY A 25 4.87 15.11 -7.42
CA GLY A 25 5.73 13.95 -7.53
C GLY A 25 5.13 12.85 -8.40
N ARG A 26 5.79 11.69 -8.41
CA ARG A 26 5.38 10.51 -9.17
C ARG A 26 4.38 9.70 -8.36
N ILE A 27 3.18 9.52 -8.90
CA ILE A 27 2.06 8.87 -8.20
C ILE A 27 1.71 7.55 -8.87
N GLY A 28 1.56 6.50 -8.07
CA GLY A 28 1.00 5.22 -8.49
C GLY A 28 -0.30 4.90 -7.74
N ILE A 29 -1.07 3.95 -8.24
CA ILE A 29 -2.33 3.53 -7.63
C ILE A 29 -2.36 2.02 -7.49
N LEU A 30 -2.67 1.53 -6.29
CA LEU A 30 -2.97 0.12 -5.97
C LEU A 30 -4.36 0.06 -5.34
N ILE A 31 -5.31 -0.51 -6.04
CA ILE A 31 -6.70 -0.53 -5.57
C ILE A 31 -6.89 -1.67 -4.56
N CYS A 32 -7.14 -1.31 -3.29
CA CYS A 32 -7.56 -2.24 -2.24
C CYS A 32 -6.65 -3.48 -2.17
N TYR A 33 -7.15 -4.63 -2.63
CA TYR A 33 -6.46 -5.91 -2.63
C TYR A 33 -5.14 -5.91 -3.40
N ASP A 34 -4.95 -5.02 -4.39
CA ASP A 34 -3.68 -4.90 -5.13
C ASP A 34 -2.51 -4.55 -4.20
N SER A 35 -2.78 -3.81 -3.11
CA SER A 35 -1.76 -3.45 -2.13
C SER A 35 -1.16 -4.64 -1.38
N GLU A 36 -1.84 -5.79 -1.37
CA GLU A 36 -1.38 -7.01 -0.70
C GLU A 36 -0.31 -7.77 -1.52
N PHE A 37 -0.06 -7.39 -2.79
CA PHE A 37 0.85 -8.09 -3.70
C PHE A 37 2.19 -7.37 -3.84
N PRO A 38 3.30 -7.95 -3.34
CA PRO A 38 4.63 -7.33 -3.39
C PRO A 38 5.10 -6.97 -4.81
N LEU A 39 4.81 -7.82 -5.81
CA LEU A 39 5.24 -7.58 -7.18
C LEU A 39 4.54 -6.37 -7.82
N LEU A 40 3.29 -6.09 -7.44
CA LEU A 40 2.59 -4.88 -7.90
C LEU A 40 3.21 -3.63 -7.25
N GLY A 41 3.50 -3.70 -5.94
CA GLY A 41 4.26 -2.65 -5.27
C GLY A 41 5.60 -2.40 -5.92
N ARG A 42 6.36 -3.45 -6.23
CA ARG A 42 7.65 -3.35 -6.91
C ARG A 42 7.57 -2.71 -8.30
N ALA A 43 6.50 -2.96 -9.04
CA ALA A 43 6.28 -2.31 -10.33
C ALA A 43 6.12 -0.78 -10.19
N LEU A 44 5.70 -0.30 -9.02
CA LEU A 44 5.56 1.11 -8.66
C LEU A 44 6.74 1.66 -7.83
N ARG A 45 7.88 1.00 -7.82
CA ARG A 45 9.05 1.36 -6.99
C ARG A 45 9.57 2.79 -7.23
N ASP A 46 9.27 3.36 -8.39
CA ASP A 46 9.72 4.71 -8.75
C ASP A 46 8.69 5.80 -8.39
N CYS A 47 7.56 5.43 -7.78
CA CYS A 47 6.58 6.39 -7.29
C CYS A 47 7.05 7.00 -5.96
N ASP A 48 6.81 8.30 -5.80
CA ASP A 48 7.02 9.00 -4.53
C ASP A 48 5.84 8.77 -3.60
N ILE A 49 4.64 8.64 -4.19
CA ILE A 49 3.39 8.41 -3.48
C ILE A 49 2.64 7.25 -4.16
N ILE A 50 2.12 6.31 -3.37
CA ILE A 50 1.21 5.27 -3.85
C ILE A 50 -0.14 5.48 -3.15
N CYS A 51 -1.18 5.77 -3.94
CA CYS A 51 -2.54 5.89 -3.46
C CYS A 51 -3.21 4.50 -3.37
N VAL A 52 -3.87 4.23 -2.25
CA VAL A 52 -4.54 2.94 -2.00
C VAL A 52 -6.02 3.18 -1.62
N PRO A 53 -6.88 3.45 -2.61
CA PRO A 53 -8.31 3.49 -2.38
C PRO A 53 -8.84 2.09 -2.07
N SER A 54 -9.74 1.96 -1.08
CA SER A 54 -10.24 0.64 -0.67
C SER A 54 -11.69 0.65 -0.18
N VAL A 55 -12.34 -0.49 -0.37
CA VAL A 55 -13.62 -0.85 0.24
C VAL A 55 -13.45 -2.21 0.89
N THR A 56 -13.76 -2.32 2.18
CA THR A 56 -13.68 -3.59 2.91
C THR A 56 -14.90 -3.77 3.80
N GLU A 57 -15.56 -4.91 3.69
CA GLU A 57 -16.79 -5.25 4.42
C GLU A 57 -16.51 -5.97 5.75
N ALA A 58 -15.24 -6.00 6.17
CA ALA A 58 -14.83 -6.57 7.45
C ALA A 58 -13.54 -5.92 7.95
N MET A 59 -13.40 -5.83 9.27
CA MET A 59 -12.18 -5.31 9.91
C MET A 59 -10.91 -6.05 9.47
N ALA A 60 -11.00 -7.36 9.23
CA ALA A 60 -9.86 -8.13 8.72
C ALA A 60 -9.41 -7.66 7.34
N GLY A 61 -10.35 -7.22 6.48
CA GLY A 61 -10.06 -6.63 5.18
C GLY A 61 -9.29 -5.32 5.32
N TYR A 62 -9.79 -4.41 6.17
CA TYR A 62 -9.11 -3.16 6.48
C TYR A 62 -7.66 -3.39 6.95
N TRP A 63 -7.46 -4.30 7.90
CA TRP A 63 -6.12 -4.57 8.42
C TRP A 63 -5.18 -5.15 7.37
N ARG A 64 -5.67 -6.02 6.45
CA ARG A 64 -4.84 -6.50 5.33
C ARG A 64 -4.40 -5.35 4.43
N VAL A 65 -5.32 -4.48 4.01
CA VAL A 65 -5.00 -3.33 3.16
C VAL A 65 -4.05 -2.38 3.86
N ARG A 66 -4.24 -2.12 5.15
CA ARG A 66 -3.33 -1.30 5.95
C ARG A 66 -1.93 -1.89 6.03
N ILE A 67 -1.82 -3.19 6.34
CA ILE A 67 -0.54 -3.90 6.37
C ILE A 67 0.12 -3.86 4.99
N GLY A 68 -0.63 -4.11 3.94
CA GLY A 68 -0.16 -4.01 2.56
C GLY A 68 0.37 -2.61 2.25
N SER A 69 -0.38 -1.56 2.57
CA SER A 69 0.03 -0.17 2.37
C SER A 69 1.34 0.16 3.10
N MET A 70 1.45 -0.22 4.37
CA MET A 70 2.68 -0.02 5.16
C MET A 70 3.86 -0.79 4.57
N ALA A 71 3.64 -2.03 4.10
CA ALA A 71 4.67 -2.82 3.45
C ALA A 71 5.15 -2.16 2.15
N ARG A 72 4.24 -1.62 1.34
CA ARG A 72 4.62 -0.88 0.11
C ARG A 72 5.42 0.38 0.41
N ALA A 73 5.07 1.11 1.47
CA ALA A 73 5.85 2.26 1.91
C ALA A 73 7.29 1.88 2.32
N LEU A 74 7.43 0.81 3.11
CA LEU A 74 8.71 0.28 3.54
C LEU A 74 9.57 -0.19 2.36
N GLU A 75 9.03 -1.09 1.54
CA GLU A 75 9.78 -1.76 0.45
C GLU A 75 10.26 -0.79 -0.63
N ASN A 76 9.42 0.20 -0.96
CA ASN A 76 9.72 1.16 -2.02
C ASN A 76 10.35 2.45 -1.50
N GLN A 77 10.50 2.58 -0.17
CA GLN A 77 10.96 3.82 0.47
C GLN A 77 10.19 5.03 -0.08
N CYS A 78 8.86 4.96 -0.02
CA CYS A 78 7.93 5.97 -0.52
C CYS A 78 6.83 6.24 0.51
N VAL A 79 5.94 7.17 0.21
CA VAL A 79 4.73 7.39 1.01
C VAL A 79 3.57 6.62 0.40
N THR A 80 2.73 6.01 1.23
CA THR A 80 1.44 5.46 0.79
C THR A 80 0.30 6.21 1.45
N ALA A 81 -0.71 6.56 0.66
CA ALA A 81 -1.92 7.24 1.12
C ALA A 81 -3.12 6.31 0.94
N MET A 82 -3.58 5.72 2.03
CA MET A 82 -4.73 4.82 2.06
C MET A 82 -6.01 5.58 2.38
N SER A 83 -7.05 5.34 1.59
CA SER A 83 -8.40 5.88 1.81
C SER A 83 -9.40 4.73 1.81
N SER A 84 -10.19 4.60 2.87
CA SER A 84 -11.19 3.55 3.00
C SER A 84 -12.61 4.12 3.01
N VAL A 85 -13.52 3.45 2.33
CA VAL A 85 -14.96 3.68 2.54
C VAL A 85 -15.32 3.19 3.93
N VAL A 86 -16.16 3.94 4.64
CA VAL A 86 -16.63 3.60 6.00
C VAL A 86 -18.15 3.81 6.12
N GLY A 87 -18.78 2.97 6.93
CA GLY A 87 -20.22 3.03 7.20
C GLY A 87 -21.09 2.32 6.14
N PRO A 88 -22.41 2.49 6.21
CA PRO A 88 -23.35 1.81 5.34
C PRO A 88 -23.31 2.38 3.92
N ALA A 89 -23.35 1.49 2.93
CA ALA A 89 -23.39 1.83 1.51
C ALA A 89 -24.83 1.80 0.98
N ALA A 90 -25.74 2.54 1.58
CA ALA A 90 -27.18 2.55 1.22
C ALA A 90 -27.47 2.94 -0.26
N TRP A 91 -26.46 3.40 -0.98
CA TRP A 91 -26.50 3.75 -2.40
C TRP A 91 -26.18 2.55 -3.33
N SER A 92 -25.81 1.41 -2.79
CA SER A 92 -25.39 0.22 -3.56
C SER A 92 -26.00 -1.06 -2.96
N ASP A 93 -26.70 -1.82 -3.79
CA ASP A 93 -27.21 -3.14 -3.42
C ASP A 93 -26.09 -4.21 -3.32
N ALA A 94 -24.91 -3.90 -3.85
CA ALA A 94 -23.77 -4.83 -3.89
C ALA A 94 -22.83 -4.69 -2.69
N LEU A 95 -22.96 -3.64 -1.88
CA LEU A 95 -22.08 -3.35 -0.74
C LEU A 95 -22.90 -3.28 0.54
N GLY A 96 -22.44 -3.99 1.58
CA GLY A 96 -22.95 -3.86 2.94
C GLY A 96 -22.26 -2.71 3.70
N ASP A 97 -22.15 -2.88 5.02
CA ASP A 97 -21.39 -1.96 5.85
C ASP A 97 -19.89 -2.06 5.52
N SER A 98 -19.27 -0.90 5.42
CA SER A 98 -17.83 -0.79 5.14
C SER A 98 -17.06 -0.40 6.38
N PHE A 99 -15.90 -1.06 6.58
CA PHE A 99 -15.02 -0.88 7.74
C PHE A 99 -13.66 -0.37 7.27
N GLY A 100 -13.13 0.64 7.96
CA GLY A 100 -11.83 1.16 7.60
C GLY A 100 -11.45 2.45 8.30
N ALA A 101 -10.38 3.05 7.83
CA ALA A 101 -9.91 4.39 8.20
C ALA A 101 -8.98 4.91 7.11
N GLY A 102 -8.77 6.21 7.06
CA GLY A 102 -7.67 6.80 6.29
C GLY A 102 -6.33 6.51 6.95
N GLY A 103 -5.25 6.51 6.16
CA GLY A 103 -3.90 6.36 6.69
C GLY A 103 -2.85 6.86 5.72
N ILE A 104 -1.82 7.53 6.24
CA ILE A 104 -0.66 7.98 5.48
C ILE A 104 0.56 7.35 6.12
N PHE A 105 1.28 6.53 5.35
CA PHE A 105 2.38 5.71 5.84
C PHE A 105 3.67 6.06 5.09
N CYS A 106 4.80 5.85 5.76
CA CYS A 106 6.13 6.15 5.26
C CYS A 106 7.10 5.02 5.62
N PRO A 107 8.31 4.98 5.04
CA PRO A 107 9.34 4.08 5.53
C PRO A 107 9.74 4.51 6.96
N PRO A 108 9.89 3.57 7.91
CA PRO A 108 10.43 3.87 9.24
C PRO A 108 11.95 4.05 9.14
N ASP A 109 12.40 5.25 8.76
CA ASP A 109 13.81 5.59 8.52
C ASP A 109 14.08 7.03 8.96
N THR A 110 15.31 7.48 8.81
CA THR A 110 15.77 8.82 9.20
C THR A 110 14.82 9.91 8.73
N GLY A 111 14.36 10.76 9.65
CA GLY A 111 13.43 11.86 9.37
C GLY A 111 11.96 11.48 9.25
N PHE A 112 11.64 10.18 9.33
CA PHE A 112 10.26 9.67 9.40
C PHE A 112 9.96 9.07 10.79
N PRO A 113 8.67 8.95 11.18
CA PRO A 113 8.29 8.25 12.41
C PRO A 113 8.75 6.78 12.42
N GLU A 114 9.27 6.31 13.56
CA GLU A 114 9.73 4.93 13.75
C GLU A 114 8.62 3.89 13.54
N THR A 115 7.36 4.30 13.69
CA THR A 115 6.20 3.43 13.45
C THR A 115 5.85 3.27 11.98
N GLY A 116 6.43 4.10 11.09
CA GLY A 116 6.04 4.18 9.68
C GLY A 116 4.64 4.79 9.46
N VAL A 117 4.09 5.50 10.47
CA VAL A 117 2.75 6.11 10.38
C VAL A 117 2.88 7.62 10.52
N LEU A 118 2.64 8.36 9.43
CA LEU A 118 2.57 9.82 9.44
C LEU A 118 1.25 10.31 10.02
N ALA A 119 0.15 9.68 9.61
CA ALA A 119 -1.17 9.96 10.15
C ALA A 119 -2.10 8.74 10.00
N ALA A 120 -3.07 8.64 10.89
CA ALA A 120 -4.15 7.66 10.78
C ALA A 120 -5.45 8.28 11.30
N GLY A 121 -6.54 8.04 10.58
CA GLY A 121 -7.88 8.39 11.04
C GLY A 121 -8.43 7.37 12.05
N ASP A 122 -9.50 7.75 12.71
CA ASP A 122 -10.22 6.88 13.63
C ASP A 122 -10.95 5.78 12.84
N ILE A 123 -10.91 4.56 13.38
CA ILE A 123 -11.52 3.39 12.72
C ILE A 123 -13.04 3.56 12.65
N CYS A 124 -13.59 3.36 11.45
CA CYS A 124 -15.01 3.47 11.14
C CYS A 124 -15.62 4.87 11.41
N VAL A 125 -14.80 5.89 11.48
CA VAL A 125 -15.26 7.28 11.62
C VAL A 125 -15.02 8.01 10.29
N PRO A 126 -16.07 8.56 9.65
CA PRO A 126 -15.93 9.38 8.46
C PRO A 126 -15.13 10.65 8.74
N GLY A 127 -14.20 11.00 7.86
CA GLY A 127 -13.39 12.20 8.03
C GLY A 127 -12.21 12.25 7.08
N TRP A 128 -11.42 13.30 7.22
CA TRP A 128 -10.18 13.49 6.49
C TRP A 128 -8.98 13.14 7.35
N THR A 129 -7.99 12.49 6.75
CA THR A 129 -6.69 12.24 7.35
C THR A 129 -5.65 13.08 6.63
N PHE A 130 -4.88 13.88 7.36
CA PHE A 130 -3.91 14.82 6.80
C PHE A 130 -2.51 14.52 7.35
N ALA A 131 -1.51 14.65 6.49
CA ALA A 131 -0.11 14.71 6.85
C ALA A 131 0.64 15.65 5.88
N GLU A 132 1.71 16.27 6.37
CA GLU A 132 2.68 16.91 5.51
C GLU A 132 3.69 15.86 5.04
N VAL A 133 4.02 15.89 3.75
CA VAL A 133 4.97 14.97 3.11
C VAL A 133 6.03 15.80 2.41
N ASP A 134 7.27 15.69 2.87
CA ASP A 134 8.40 16.26 2.17
C ASP A 134 9.01 15.25 1.20
N LEU A 135 8.88 15.49 -0.10
CA LEU A 135 9.45 14.63 -1.13
C LEU A 135 10.98 14.65 -1.13
N ALA A 136 11.60 15.73 -0.63
CA ALA A 136 13.06 15.74 -0.45
C ALA A 136 13.48 14.72 0.62
N GLN A 137 12.67 14.52 1.66
CA GLN A 137 12.90 13.49 2.68
C GLN A 137 12.75 12.08 2.08
N VAL A 138 11.77 11.86 1.20
CA VAL A 138 11.64 10.59 0.45
C VAL A 138 12.87 10.32 -0.40
N ALA A 139 13.36 11.32 -1.13
CA ALA A 139 14.57 11.21 -1.92
C ALA A 139 15.82 10.95 -1.05
N HIS A 140 15.90 11.62 0.11
CA HIS A 140 17.00 11.43 1.06
C HIS A 140 17.08 9.99 1.58
N VAL A 141 15.99 9.42 2.07
CA VAL A 141 16.02 8.03 2.60
C VAL A 141 16.29 6.99 1.52
N ARG A 142 15.97 7.26 0.27
CA ARG A 142 16.32 6.41 -0.87
C ARG A 142 17.80 6.41 -1.17
N ALA A 143 18.50 7.53 -0.94
CA ALA A 143 19.90 7.71 -1.24
C ALA A 143 20.80 7.43 -0.03
N GLU A 144 20.38 7.84 1.17
CA GLU A 144 21.21 7.95 2.38
C GLU A 144 20.54 7.38 3.63
N GLY A 145 19.43 6.62 3.47
CA GLY A 145 18.72 6.02 4.59
C GLY A 145 19.55 5.00 5.35
N VAL A 146 19.11 4.64 6.54
CA VAL A 146 19.75 3.58 7.37
C VAL A 146 19.72 2.24 6.65
N VAL A 147 18.68 2.00 5.85
CA VAL A 147 18.52 0.82 4.99
C VAL A 147 18.13 1.27 3.59
N LEU A 148 18.62 0.55 2.58
CA LEU A 148 18.42 0.88 1.15
C LEU A 148 17.60 -0.23 0.48
N ASN A 149 16.35 -0.40 0.92
CA ASN A 149 15.49 -1.48 0.47
C ASN A 149 15.36 -1.56 -1.07
N ARG A 150 15.19 -0.41 -1.72
CA ARG A 150 15.08 -0.34 -3.20
C ARG A 150 16.31 -0.86 -3.91
N ASP A 151 17.48 -0.42 -3.47
CA ASP A 151 18.76 -0.75 -4.12
C ASP A 151 19.15 -2.21 -3.87
N HIS A 152 18.91 -2.68 -2.64
CA HIS A 152 19.21 -4.06 -2.25
C HIS A 152 18.20 -5.10 -2.77
N TRP A 153 17.17 -4.69 -3.51
CA TRP A 153 16.27 -5.65 -4.16
C TRP A 153 17.01 -6.62 -5.08
N ALA A 154 18.04 -6.13 -5.79
CA ALA A 154 18.84 -6.96 -6.69
C ALA A 154 19.63 -8.05 -5.96
N ASP A 155 19.95 -7.84 -4.69
CA ASP A 155 20.73 -8.78 -3.87
C ASP A 155 19.96 -10.06 -3.53
N GLN A 156 18.65 -10.07 -3.80
CA GLN A 156 17.79 -11.24 -3.60
C GLN A 156 17.89 -12.24 -4.77
N THR A 157 18.54 -11.87 -5.88
CA THR A 157 18.70 -12.73 -7.05
C THR A 157 19.34 -14.06 -6.64
N GLY A 158 18.70 -15.16 -7.01
CA GLY A 158 19.11 -16.53 -6.65
C GLY A 158 18.61 -17.02 -5.27
N ARG A 159 17.98 -16.15 -4.47
CA ARG A 159 17.33 -16.50 -3.19
C ARG A 159 15.80 -16.39 -3.25
N ASP A 160 15.28 -15.81 -4.31
CA ASP A 160 13.88 -15.57 -4.63
C ASP A 160 13.19 -16.75 -5.32
N GLY A 161 13.91 -17.86 -5.47
CA GLY A 161 13.41 -19.10 -6.05
C GLY A 161 12.73 -20.04 -5.04
N THR A 162 12.71 -21.32 -5.38
CA THR A 162 12.10 -22.35 -4.55
C THR A 162 12.91 -22.62 -3.28
N ALA A 163 12.26 -22.55 -2.12
CA ALA A 163 12.89 -22.91 -0.84
C ALA A 163 13.21 -24.40 -0.78
N ILE A 164 14.32 -24.75 -0.14
CA ILE A 164 14.76 -26.13 0.08
C ILE A 164 14.09 -26.65 1.37
N ASN A 165 13.42 -27.79 1.29
CA ASN A 165 12.85 -28.45 2.45
C ASN A 165 13.95 -29.18 3.24
N VAL A 166 14.07 -28.87 4.52
CA VAL A 166 14.98 -29.54 5.46
C VAL A 166 14.16 -30.18 6.58
N THR A 167 14.32 -31.49 6.76
CA THR A 167 13.71 -32.22 7.88
C THR A 167 14.72 -32.28 9.03
N LEU A 168 14.39 -31.64 10.14
CA LEU A 168 15.15 -31.79 11.38
C LEU A 168 14.73 -33.08 12.09
N ARG A 169 15.69 -33.87 12.51
CA ARG A 169 15.50 -35.10 13.28
C ARG A 169 15.87 -34.89 14.73
#